data_0bb04681ccfd4491eadce8783474d1cc
#
_entry.id   0bb04681ccfd4491eadce8783474d1cc
#
_cell.length_a   1.000
_cell.length_b   1.000
_cell.length_c   1.000
_cell.angle_alpha   90.00
_cell.angle_beta   90.00
_cell.angle_gamma   90.00
#
_symmetry.space_group_name_H-M   'P 1'
#
loop_
_entity.id
_entity.type
_entity.pdbx_description
1 polymer ?
#
loop_
_entity_poly.entity_id
_entity_poly.type
_entity_poly.pdbx_seq_one_letter_code
_entity_poly.pdbx_strand_id
1 'polypeptide(L)'
;MKKTKLELTWIGKDKRPKLEPRILLEDTEKSYHASHRVSEDDIFDNRLIFGDNLLALKALEQEFSGKVKCVFIDPPYNTGSAFTHYDDGLEHSIWLGLMRDRLEIIKRLLADDGSLWITIDDNEAHYLKVMCDEVFGRGNFITNIVWQKFHSVKKNSKYGISTAHDHILVYRKSESLTNFNLLNMDDDALKVYKNPDNDPRGVWRTAPLTVSLLGGARGEAYAKTGFSSGIYEIIAPNGKKHLPNAGRCWISKQGFQDLLADNRIWWGKDGNAVPMKKVFLAESGGKKIANTFWGHNEVGSNKIANEEQRALSGDGEVFSTPKPEKLLQRIIHLATNPGDLVLDSFAGSGTTGAVAHKMGRRWIMVELGDHIHTHIIPRLHKVIDGTDQGGISQTVGWQGGGGFRYYRLAPTLIVNDKWGNPIINPDYNPAMLAEAIAGLEGFTYQPSDTLWWQHGYSTERDFIYVTTQTLSADQLQALSEEVGADRTLLICCAAYRGVTADKATERFPNLTIKKIPKMVLERCEWGHDDYSLNIANLPIAEPDISIQEEKPRKTKKSPAKKQAKPIAQQNGLFDDDPSESEQQGSESEQQGGQP
;
A
#
# COMPACT_ATOMS: atom_id res chain seq x y z
N MET A 1 13.93 34.11 -3.68
CA MET A 1 14.18 33.36 -2.44
C MET A 1 14.49 31.94 -2.80
N LYS A 2 15.61 31.35 -2.36
CA LYS A 2 15.85 29.90 -2.44
C LYS A 2 14.78 29.23 -1.60
N LYS A 3 13.96 28.35 -2.21
CA LYS A 3 12.99 27.54 -1.46
C LYS A 3 13.79 26.62 -0.52
N THR A 4 13.67 26.81 0.78
CA THR A 4 14.21 25.89 1.78
C THR A 4 13.41 24.57 1.69
N LYS A 5 14.12 23.46 1.54
CA LYS A 5 13.54 22.11 1.49
C LYS A 5 13.61 21.52 2.89
N LEU A 6 12.50 21.02 3.42
CA LEU A 6 12.50 20.15 4.59
C LEU A 6 12.92 18.76 4.13
N GLU A 7 13.90 18.17 4.81
CA GLU A 7 14.44 16.87 4.45
C GLU A 7 14.65 16.02 5.71
N LEU A 8 14.23 14.76 5.65
CA LEU A 8 14.53 13.74 6.65
C LEU A 8 15.90 13.14 6.32
N THR A 9 16.82 13.14 7.28
CA THR A 9 18.16 12.55 7.10
C THR A 9 18.31 11.34 8.03
N TRP A 10 18.91 10.26 7.54
CA TRP A 10 19.22 9.04 8.29
C TRP A 10 20.52 8.42 7.79
N ILE A 11 21.10 7.51 8.60
CA ILE A 11 22.36 6.83 8.26
C ILE A 11 22.14 5.96 7.01
N GLY A 12 22.95 6.17 5.98
CA GLY A 12 22.87 5.41 4.74
C GLY A 12 21.83 5.93 3.74
N LYS A 13 21.22 7.11 3.96
CA LYS A 13 20.24 7.70 3.01
C LYS A 13 20.79 7.78 1.58
N ASP A 14 22.05 8.10 1.41
CA ASP A 14 22.68 8.25 0.08
C ASP A 14 23.16 6.91 -0.52
N LYS A 15 23.16 5.84 0.28
CA LYS A 15 23.48 4.50 -0.21
C LYS A 15 22.26 3.94 -0.92
N ARG A 16 22.38 3.74 -2.23
CA ARG A 16 21.33 3.18 -3.08
C ARG A 16 21.76 1.83 -3.61
N PRO A 17 20.96 0.77 -3.48
CA PRO A 17 21.25 -0.49 -4.13
C PRO A 17 21.26 -0.31 -5.64
N LYS A 18 22.28 -0.83 -6.31
CA LYS A 18 22.35 -0.90 -7.77
C LYS A 18 21.70 -2.20 -8.23
N LEU A 19 20.39 -2.20 -8.31
CA LEU A 19 19.59 -3.39 -8.57
C LEU A 19 19.96 -4.01 -9.93
N GLU A 20 20.19 -5.31 -9.91
CA GLU A 20 20.29 -6.07 -11.14
C GLU A 20 18.90 -6.22 -11.80
N PRO A 21 18.83 -6.21 -13.14
CA PRO A 21 17.58 -6.45 -13.83
C PRO A 21 17.24 -7.95 -13.74
N ARG A 22 16.24 -8.28 -12.93
CA ARG A 22 15.66 -9.62 -12.88
C ARG A 22 14.49 -9.68 -13.85
N ILE A 23 14.34 -10.82 -14.52
CA ILE A 23 13.15 -11.13 -15.31
C ILE A 23 12.19 -11.99 -14.48
N LEU A 24 10.91 -11.97 -14.86
CA LEU A 24 9.87 -12.78 -14.24
C LEU A 24 9.68 -14.06 -15.04
N LEU A 25 9.93 -15.20 -14.42
CA LEU A 25 9.73 -16.52 -15.02
C LEU A 25 8.38 -17.08 -14.61
N GLU A 26 7.49 -17.32 -15.56
CA GLU A 26 6.22 -17.98 -15.29
C GLU A 26 6.42 -19.46 -14.96
N ASP A 27 5.75 -19.91 -13.90
CA ASP A 27 5.60 -21.31 -13.53
C ASP A 27 4.14 -21.72 -13.78
N THR A 28 3.93 -22.37 -14.92
CA THR A 28 2.59 -22.76 -15.37
C THR A 28 1.97 -23.85 -14.51
N GLU A 29 2.77 -24.63 -13.77
CA GLU A 29 2.27 -25.67 -12.88
C GLU A 29 1.63 -25.08 -11.61
N LYS A 30 2.07 -23.87 -11.20
CA LYS A 30 1.55 -23.13 -10.06
C LYS A 30 0.55 -22.05 -10.44
N SER A 31 0.44 -21.73 -11.73
CA SER A 31 -0.61 -20.88 -12.26
C SER A 31 -1.96 -21.59 -12.16
N TYR A 32 -3.03 -20.85 -11.88
CA TYR A 32 -4.34 -21.46 -11.67
C TYR A 32 -5.46 -20.64 -12.32
N HIS A 33 -6.32 -21.36 -13.04
CA HIS A 33 -7.46 -20.79 -13.74
C HIS A 33 -8.73 -21.61 -13.48
N ALA A 34 -9.86 -20.94 -13.42
CA ALA A 34 -11.15 -21.62 -13.38
C ALA A 34 -11.32 -22.53 -14.60
N SER A 35 -11.95 -23.68 -14.41
CA SER A 35 -12.18 -24.67 -15.48
C SER A 35 -13.07 -24.15 -16.62
N HIS A 36 -13.89 -23.14 -16.33
CA HIS A 36 -14.78 -22.47 -17.28
C HIS A 36 -14.97 -21.02 -16.86
N ARG A 37 -15.34 -20.18 -17.80
CA ARG A 37 -15.75 -18.79 -17.50
C ARG A 37 -17.08 -18.79 -16.77
N VAL A 38 -17.14 -18.01 -15.69
CA VAL A 38 -18.36 -17.75 -14.91
C VAL A 38 -19.06 -16.49 -15.47
N SER A 39 -18.26 -15.51 -15.91
CA SER A 39 -18.75 -14.27 -16.53
C SER A 39 -17.87 -13.84 -17.71
N GLU A 40 -18.35 -12.91 -18.53
CA GLU A 40 -17.56 -12.31 -19.60
C GLU A 40 -16.44 -11.42 -19.04
N ASP A 41 -16.61 -10.91 -17.82
CA ASP A 41 -15.67 -10.04 -17.12
C ASP A 41 -14.56 -10.79 -16.36
N ASP A 42 -14.51 -12.13 -16.46
CA ASP A 42 -13.50 -12.95 -15.80
C ASP A 42 -12.08 -12.58 -16.25
N ILE A 43 -11.22 -12.29 -15.27
CA ILE A 43 -9.82 -11.87 -15.47
C ILE A 43 -8.90 -13.05 -15.18
N PHE A 44 -8.00 -13.37 -16.14
CA PHE A 44 -7.09 -14.51 -16.07
C PHE A 44 -5.61 -14.13 -16.00
N ASP A 45 -5.25 -12.86 -16.23
CA ASP A 45 -3.88 -12.36 -16.29
C ASP A 45 -3.40 -11.66 -15.01
N ASN A 46 -4.06 -11.95 -13.89
CA ASN A 46 -3.57 -11.54 -12.58
C ASN A 46 -2.21 -12.20 -12.30
N ARG A 47 -1.35 -11.56 -11.50
CA ARG A 47 0.01 -12.04 -11.26
C ARG A 47 0.30 -12.22 -9.78
N LEU A 48 0.76 -13.42 -9.42
CA LEU A 48 1.34 -13.72 -8.12
C LEU A 48 2.84 -13.97 -8.30
N ILE A 49 3.68 -13.15 -7.65
CA ILE A 49 5.13 -13.17 -7.85
C ILE A 49 5.81 -13.59 -6.56
N PHE A 50 6.64 -14.65 -6.64
CA PHE A 50 7.47 -15.12 -5.55
C PHE A 50 8.87 -14.51 -5.65
N GLY A 51 9.31 -13.84 -4.59
CA GLY A 51 10.65 -13.27 -4.47
C GLY A 51 10.67 -11.90 -3.80
N ASP A 52 11.87 -11.33 -3.69
CA ASP A 52 12.06 -10.01 -3.09
C ASP A 52 11.28 -8.92 -3.84
N ASN A 53 10.54 -8.12 -3.10
CA ASN A 53 9.64 -7.14 -3.70
C ASN A 53 10.35 -5.94 -4.33
N LEU A 54 11.58 -5.59 -3.92
CA LEU A 54 12.35 -4.53 -4.57
C LEU A 54 12.78 -4.95 -5.99
N LEU A 55 13.25 -6.20 -6.12
CA LEU A 55 13.61 -6.79 -7.41
C LEU A 55 12.38 -7.02 -8.30
N ALA A 56 11.29 -7.52 -7.73
CA ALA A 56 10.04 -7.74 -8.44
C ALA A 56 9.42 -6.43 -8.93
N LEU A 57 9.35 -5.38 -8.09
CA LEU A 57 8.91 -4.06 -8.47
C LEU A 57 9.76 -3.49 -9.61
N LYS A 58 11.09 -3.71 -9.54
CA LYS A 58 12.00 -3.28 -10.62
C LYS A 58 11.72 -4.00 -11.93
N ALA A 59 11.47 -5.31 -11.88
CA ALA A 59 11.10 -6.09 -13.06
C ALA A 59 9.76 -5.64 -13.68
N LEU A 60 8.81 -5.21 -12.85
CA LEU A 60 7.50 -4.74 -13.30
C LEU A 60 7.55 -3.35 -13.98
N GLU A 61 8.59 -2.54 -13.77
CA GLU A 61 8.66 -1.18 -14.32
C GLU A 61 8.52 -1.14 -15.85
N GLN A 62 9.10 -2.09 -16.55
CA GLN A 62 9.08 -2.11 -18.02
C GLN A 62 7.65 -2.21 -18.57
N GLU A 63 6.83 -3.05 -17.96
CA GLU A 63 5.46 -3.32 -18.44
C GLU A 63 4.40 -2.43 -17.77
N PHE A 64 4.58 -2.10 -16.49
CA PHE A 64 3.54 -1.49 -15.67
C PHE A 64 3.79 -0.04 -15.22
N SER A 65 4.84 0.63 -15.70
CA SER A 65 5.03 2.06 -15.41
C SER A 65 3.80 2.87 -15.84
N GLY A 66 3.28 3.66 -14.90
CA GLY A 66 2.12 4.52 -15.12
C GLY A 66 0.76 3.79 -15.30
N LYS A 67 0.66 2.50 -14.93
CA LYS A 67 -0.56 1.70 -15.16
C LYS A 67 -1.30 1.28 -13.89
N VAL A 68 -0.67 1.32 -12.72
CA VAL A 68 -1.26 0.87 -11.47
C VAL A 68 -2.21 1.93 -10.92
N LYS A 69 -3.48 1.58 -10.72
CA LYS A 69 -4.49 2.51 -10.21
C LYS A 69 -4.49 2.63 -8.69
N CYS A 70 -4.30 1.53 -7.99
CA CYS A 70 -4.24 1.48 -6.54
C CYS A 70 -3.05 0.63 -6.10
N VAL A 71 -2.22 1.16 -5.24
CA VAL A 71 -1.24 0.39 -4.47
C VAL A 71 -1.69 0.35 -3.03
N PHE A 72 -1.87 -0.85 -2.50
CA PHE A 72 -2.04 -1.09 -1.07
C PHE A 72 -0.84 -1.89 -0.58
N ILE A 73 -0.22 -1.46 0.51
CA ILE A 73 0.88 -2.19 1.15
C ILE A 73 0.74 -2.21 2.67
N ASP A 74 1.15 -3.32 3.25
CA ASP A 74 1.22 -3.57 4.69
C ASP A 74 2.66 -3.99 5.05
N PRO A 75 3.62 -3.03 5.08
CA PRO A 75 5.03 -3.34 5.31
C PRO A 75 5.27 -3.78 6.76
N PRO A 76 6.42 -4.40 7.08
CA PRO A 76 6.81 -4.68 8.46
C PRO A 76 6.77 -3.41 9.33
N TYR A 77 6.16 -3.49 10.52
CA TYR A 77 5.94 -2.34 11.41
C TYR A 77 7.14 -1.97 12.28
N ASN A 78 8.26 -2.67 12.12
CA ASN A 78 9.49 -2.42 12.88
C ASN A 78 9.30 -2.42 14.41
N THR A 79 8.64 -3.43 14.94
CA THR A 79 8.21 -3.49 16.36
C THR A 79 9.30 -3.97 17.33
N GLY A 80 10.58 -3.88 16.99
CA GLY A 80 11.73 -4.13 17.88
C GLY A 80 11.99 -5.59 18.25
N SER A 81 11.12 -6.54 17.92
CA SER A 81 11.32 -7.96 18.30
C SER A 81 12.41 -8.67 17.49
N ALA A 82 12.78 -8.13 16.34
CA ALA A 82 13.79 -8.67 15.46
C ALA A 82 15.22 -8.12 15.73
N PHE A 83 15.34 -7.00 16.43
CA PHE A 83 16.58 -6.22 16.54
C PHE A 83 17.07 -6.03 17.98
N THR A 84 16.86 -7.01 18.86
CA THR A 84 17.21 -6.94 20.30
C THR A 84 18.67 -6.58 20.63
N HIS A 85 19.53 -6.50 19.61
CA HIS A 85 20.98 -6.24 19.77
C HIS A 85 21.49 -5.02 19.00
N TYR A 86 20.59 -4.22 18.39
CA TYR A 86 20.97 -3.03 17.63
C TYR A 86 20.47 -1.75 18.31
N ASP A 87 21.17 -0.64 18.07
CA ASP A 87 20.72 0.70 18.46
C ASP A 87 19.44 1.06 17.70
N ASP A 88 18.40 1.54 18.39
CA ASP A 88 17.11 1.92 17.85
C ASP A 88 17.24 2.87 16.63
N GLY A 89 18.24 3.77 16.64
CA GLY A 89 18.49 4.70 15.55
C GLY A 89 19.00 4.03 14.27
N LEU A 90 19.78 2.97 14.36
CA LEU A 90 20.25 2.21 13.20
C LEU A 90 19.12 1.39 12.57
N GLU A 91 18.28 0.79 13.39
CA GLU A 91 17.09 0.04 12.97
C GLU A 91 16.15 0.90 12.13
N HIS A 92 15.79 2.08 12.63
CA HIS A 92 14.98 3.04 11.88
C HIS A 92 15.62 3.46 10.56
N SER A 93 16.94 3.66 10.55
CA SER A 93 17.67 4.05 9.34
C SER A 93 17.61 2.99 8.25
N ILE A 94 17.77 1.71 8.62
CA ILE A 94 17.70 0.59 7.69
C ILE A 94 16.28 0.45 7.14
N TRP A 95 15.27 0.50 8.02
CA TRP A 95 13.88 0.42 7.63
C TRP A 95 13.46 1.56 6.68
N LEU A 96 13.90 2.79 6.96
CA LEU A 96 13.65 3.94 6.09
C LEU A 96 14.30 3.76 4.70
N GLY A 97 15.53 3.25 4.65
CA GLY A 97 16.22 2.94 3.39
C GLY A 97 15.44 1.91 2.57
N LEU A 98 15.02 0.81 3.21
CA LEU A 98 14.22 -0.25 2.61
C LEU A 98 12.91 0.28 2.01
N MET A 99 12.17 1.07 2.76
CA MET A 99 10.89 1.61 2.33
C MET A 99 11.03 2.65 1.22
N ARG A 100 12.02 3.55 1.32
CA ARG A 100 12.27 4.58 0.30
C ARG A 100 12.47 3.98 -1.08
N ASP A 101 13.33 2.98 -1.21
CA ASP A 101 13.68 2.39 -2.50
C ASP A 101 12.46 1.76 -3.17
N ARG A 102 11.59 1.11 -2.40
CA ARG A 102 10.32 0.54 -2.87
C ARG A 102 9.30 1.61 -3.26
N LEU A 103 9.14 2.64 -2.42
CA LEU A 103 8.18 3.73 -2.65
C LEU A 103 8.51 4.54 -3.91
N GLU A 104 9.79 4.72 -4.22
CA GLU A 104 10.21 5.38 -5.46
C GLU A 104 9.81 4.59 -6.71
N ILE A 105 9.94 3.26 -6.68
CA ILE A 105 9.49 2.42 -7.79
C ILE A 105 7.95 2.41 -7.84
N ILE A 106 7.27 2.23 -6.72
CA ILE A 106 5.82 2.28 -6.62
C ILE A 106 5.27 3.58 -7.24
N LYS A 107 5.90 4.73 -6.95
CA LYS A 107 5.51 6.00 -7.56
C LYS A 107 5.60 5.99 -9.09
N ARG A 108 6.61 5.32 -9.67
CA ARG A 108 6.74 5.20 -11.13
C ARG A 108 5.69 4.26 -11.73
N LEU A 109 5.34 3.18 -11.01
CA LEU A 109 4.31 2.23 -11.45
C LEU A 109 2.90 2.83 -11.39
N LEU A 110 2.61 3.73 -10.44
CA LEU A 110 1.32 4.37 -10.31
C LEU A 110 0.91 5.15 -11.57
N ALA A 111 -0.35 5.00 -11.99
CA ALA A 111 -1.01 5.86 -12.96
C ALA A 111 -1.06 7.31 -12.44
N ASP A 112 -1.17 8.30 -13.32
CA ASP A 112 -1.20 9.71 -12.90
C ASP A 112 -2.38 10.03 -11.97
N ASP A 113 -3.50 9.34 -12.15
CA ASP A 113 -4.69 9.39 -11.28
C ASP A 113 -4.74 8.23 -10.28
N GLY A 114 -3.61 7.56 -10.03
CA GLY A 114 -3.46 6.48 -9.08
C GLY A 114 -3.21 6.95 -7.64
N SER A 115 -3.41 6.04 -6.69
CA SER A 115 -3.21 6.30 -5.25
C SER A 115 -2.47 5.18 -4.55
N LEU A 116 -1.73 5.57 -3.49
CA LEU A 116 -1.00 4.70 -2.58
C LEU A 116 -1.67 4.72 -1.21
N TRP A 117 -1.86 3.54 -0.62
CA TRP A 117 -2.43 3.30 0.69
C TRP A 117 -1.49 2.42 1.50
N ILE A 118 -1.02 2.89 2.65
CA ILE A 118 -0.04 2.19 3.49
C ILE A 118 -0.60 2.04 4.90
N THR A 119 -0.74 0.80 5.36
CA THR A 119 -1.03 0.53 6.78
C THR A 119 0.27 0.55 7.57
N ILE A 120 0.24 1.19 8.75
CA ILE A 120 1.41 1.30 9.64
C ILE A 120 0.95 1.64 11.06
N ASP A 121 1.71 1.28 12.07
CA ASP A 121 1.45 1.68 13.45
C ASP A 121 2.27 2.92 13.89
N ASP A 122 2.11 3.31 15.15
CA ASP A 122 2.77 4.49 15.71
C ASP A 122 4.31 4.43 15.71
N ASN A 123 4.91 3.23 15.59
CA ASN A 123 6.38 3.10 15.60
C ASN A 123 7.01 3.83 14.43
N GLU A 124 6.46 3.66 13.22
CA GLU A 124 7.06 4.21 12.00
C GLU A 124 6.14 5.21 11.26
N ALA A 125 4.88 5.38 11.64
CA ALA A 125 3.92 6.20 10.90
C ALA A 125 4.41 7.63 10.63
N HIS A 126 5.06 8.25 11.61
CA HIS A 126 5.47 9.65 11.51
C HIS A 126 6.69 9.83 10.59
N TYR A 127 7.66 8.94 10.67
CA TYR A 127 8.84 8.92 9.80
C TYR A 127 8.46 8.55 8.37
N LEU A 128 7.64 7.52 8.20
CA LEU A 128 7.09 7.10 6.91
C LEU A 128 6.34 8.23 6.22
N LYS A 129 5.52 8.98 6.97
CA LYS A 129 4.78 10.12 6.44
C LYS A 129 5.71 11.19 5.89
N VAL A 130 6.79 11.54 6.60
CA VAL A 130 7.77 12.54 6.14
C VAL A 130 8.52 12.03 4.92
N MET A 131 8.94 10.76 4.91
CA MET A 131 9.58 10.15 3.75
C MET A 131 8.66 10.11 2.53
N CYS A 132 7.38 9.77 2.69
CA CYS A 132 6.40 9.83 1.62
C CYS A 132 6.20 11.27 1.10
N ASP A 133 6.29 12.29 1.95
CA ASP A 133 6.29 13.70 1.53
C ASP A 133 7.50 14.03 0.63
N GLU A 134 8.66 13.44 0.90
CA GLU A 134 9.84 13.60 0.04
C GLU A 134 9.66 12.88 -1.31
N VAL A 135 9.17 11.64 -1.28
CA VAL A 135 9.01 10.81 -2.48
C VAL A 135 7.87 11.32 -3.36
N PHE A 136 6.66 11.46 -2.81
CA PHE A 136 5.44 11.80 -3.56
C PHE A 136 5.23 13.30 -3.71
N GLY A 137 5.79 14.10 -2.80
CA GLY A 137 5.52 15.51 -2.65
C GLY A 137 4.41 15.76 -1.63
N ARG A 138 4.64 16.70 -0.70
CA ARG A 138 3.69 17.04 0.38
C ARG A 138 2.29 17.43 -0.13
N GLY A 139 2.18 18.08 -1.28
CA GLY A 139 0.90 18.46 -1.91
C GLY A 139 0.07 17.27 -2.40
N ASN A 140 0.67 16.09 -2.46
CA ASN A 140 0.01 14.84 -2.87
C ASN A 140 -0.44 13.97 -1.68
N PHE A 141 -0.15 14.39 -0.45
CA PHE A 141 -0.74 13.79 0.74
C PHE A 141 -2.23 14.10 0.78
N ILE A 142 -3.07 13.07 0.84
CA ILE A 142 -4.53 13.21 0.89
C ILE A 142 -4.98 13.22 2.35
N THR A 143 -4.68 12.15 3.09
CA THR A 143 -5.13 12.03 4.48
C THR A 143 -4.39 10.91 5.22
N ASN A 144 -4.53 10.93 6.55
CA ASN A 144 -4.26 9.81 7.44
C ASN A 144 -5.59 9.29 7.99
N ILE A 145 -5.90 8.02 7.72
CA ILE A 145 -7.08 7.35 8.22
C ILE A 145 -6.68 6.57 9.47
N VAL A 146 -7.49 6.67 10.51
CA VAL A 146 -7.35 5.89 11.74
C VAL A 146 -8.26 4.67 11.63
N TRP A 147 -7.66 3.47 11.56
CA TRP A 147 -8.38 2.21 11.54
C TRP A 147 -8.38 1.58 12.92
N GLN A 148 -9.56 1.37 13.49
CA GLN A 148 -9.72 0.68 14.77
C GLN A 148 -9.53 -0.83 14.58
N LYS A 149 -8.31 -1.33 14.83
CA LYS A 149 -7.95 -2.74 14.65
C LYS A 149 -8.36 -3.65 15.80
N PHE A 150 -8.59 -3.10 16.99
CA PHE A 150 -9.01 -3.85 18.17
C PHE A 150 -10.34 -3.34 18.73
N HIS A 151 -11.21 -4.27 19.11
CA HIS A 151 -12.49 -3.98 19.74
C HIS A 151 -12.33 -3.60 21.22
N SER A 152 -11.40 -4.24 21.92
CA SER A 152 -11.27 -4.13 23.39
C SER A 152 -9.94 -3.53 23.81
N VAL A 153 -9.95 -2.88 24.97
CA VAL A 153 -8.73 -2.34 25.60
C VAL A 153 -7.91 -3.48 26.20
N LYS A 154 -6.62 -3.53 25.92
CA LYS A 154 -5.69 -4.46 26.56
C LYS A 154 -5.49 -4.06 28.02
N LYS A 155 -5.79 -4.96 28.98
CA LYS A 155 -5.69 -4.69 30.42
C LYS A 155 -4.26 -4.40 30.89
N ASN A 156 -3.24 -4.96 30.20
CA ASN A 156 -1.84 -4.88 30.60
C ASN A 156 -1.05 -3.89 29.70
N SER A 157 -1.55 -2.67 29.54
CA SER A 157 -0.80 -1.62 28.84
C SER A 157 0.26 -1.01 29.78
N LYS A 158 1.51 -0.93 29.32
CA LYS A 158 2.69 -0.45 30.10
C LYS A 158 2.47 0.93 30.75
N TYR A 159 1.67 1.80 30.11
CA TYR A 159 1.42 3.18 30.57
C TYR A 159 -0.07 3.46 30.85
N GLY A 160 -0.90 2.43 30.99
CA GLY A 160 -2.34 2.61 31.20
C GLY A 160 -3.13 3.09 29.98
N ILE A 161 -2.48 3.24 28.81
CA ILE A 161 -3.11 3.60 27.53
C ILE A 161 -2.88 2.44 26.57
N SER A 162 -3.96 1.92 25.99
CA SER A 162 -3.92 0.80 25.04
C SER A 162 -4.07 1.31 23.62
N THR A 163 -3.08 1.03 22.76
CA THR A 163 -3.19 1.29 21.33
C THR A 163 -4.22 0.34 20.71
N ALA A 164 -5.25 0.93 20.09
CA ALA A 164 -6.37 0.20 19.51
C ALA A 164 -6.49 0.39 17.98
N HIS A 165 -5.57 1.12 17.38
CA HIS A 165 -5.65 1.51 15.97
C HIS A 165 -4.33 1.33 15.23
N ASP A 166 -4.42 1.35 13.90
CA ASP A 166 -3.33 1.61 12.98
C ASP A 166 -3.66 2.82 12.12
N HIS A 167 -2.64 3.38 11.51
CA HIS A 167 -2.74 4.44 10.52
C HIS A 167 -2.85 3.86 9.12
N ILE A 168 -3.60 4.53 8.24
CA ILE A 168 -3.55 4.28 6.80
C ILE A 168 -3.18 5.62 6.15
N LEU A 169 -1.94 5.72 5.70
CA LEU A 169 -1.45 6.90 4.99
C LEU A 169 -1.89 6.82 3.53
N VAL A 170 -2.50 7.90 3.04
CA VAL A 170 -3.05 7.97 1.68
C VAL A 170 -2.38 9.08 0.88
N TYR A 171 -1.77 8.70 -0.24
CA TYR A 171 -1.14 9.61 -1.20
C TYR A 171 -1.72 9.41 -2.60
N ARG A 172 -1.84 10.49 -3.35
CA ARG A 172 -2.06 10.45 -4.80
C ARG A 172 -0.74 10.54 -5.56
N LYS A 173 -0.68 10.02 -6.78
CA LYS A 173 0.45 10.19 -7.69
C LYS A 173 0.60 11.66 -8.11
N SER A 174 -0.50 12.27 -8.54
CA SER A 174 -0.55 13.65 -9.05
C SER A 174 -1.93 14.29 -8.83
N GLU A 175 -2.08 15.53 -9.25
CA GLU A 175 -3.34 16.27 -9.22
C GLU A 175 -4.40 15.73 -10.19
N SER A 176 -4.05 14.80 -11.06
CA SER A 176 -5.00 14.11 -11.95
C SER A 176 -6.03 13.28 -11.15
N LEU A 177 -5.69 12.79 -9.96
CA LEU A 177 -6.66 12.24 -9.03
C LEU A 177 -7.42 13.37 -8.34
N THR A 178 -8.65 13.61 -8.78
CA THR A 178 -9.52 14.67 -8.24
C THR A 178 -10.44 14.18 -7.13
N ASN A 179 -10.98 12.97 -7.23
CA ASN A 179 -11.92 12.41 -6.27
C ASN A 179 -11.78 10.89 -6.19
N PHE A 180 -12.06 10.35 -5.02
CA PHE A 180 -12.31 8.93 -4.81
C PHE A 180 -13.77 8.58 -5.07
N ASN A 181 -14.07 7.30 -5.24
CA ASN A 181 -15.45 6.83 -5.32
C ASN A 181 -16.20 7.08 -4.01
N LEU A 182 -17.50 7.26 -4.09
CA LEU A 182 -18.35 7.45 -2.93
C LEU A 182 -18.79 6.10 -2.35
N LEU A 183 -18.89 6.03 -1.03
CA LEU A 183 -19.45 4.87 -0.34
C LEU A 183 -20.99 4.88 -0.45
N ASN A 184 -21.60 3.70 -0.45
CA ASN A 184 -23.04 3.59 -0.24
C ASN A 184 -23.39 4.02 1.20
N MET A 185 -24.55 4.65 1.37
CA MET A 185 -25.07 4.92 2.70
C MET A 185 -25.45 3.59 3.37
N ASP A 186 -25.11 3.46 4.66
CA ASP A 186 -25.58 2.37 5.49
C ASP A 186 -27.06 2.58 5.90
N ASP A 187 -27.67 1.53 6.44
CA ASP A 187 -29.07 1.56 6.88
C ASP A 187 -29.34 2.65 7.90
N ASP A 188 -28.38 2.95 8.79
CA ASP A 188 -28.53 4.00 9.81
C ASP A 188 -28.53 5.40 9.16
N ALA A 189 -27.68 5.63 8.18
CA ALA A 189 -27.69 6.86 7.39
C ALA A 189 -29.00 7.02 6.56
N LEU A 190 -29.57 5.90 6.10
CA LEU A 190 -30.84 5.89 5.36
C LEU A 190 -32.06 6.12 6.26
N LYS A 191 -32.05 5.68 7.51
CA LYS A 191 -33.16 5.84 8.48
C LYS A 191 -33.57 7.29 8.74
N VAL A 192 -32.65 8.26 8.53
CA VAL A 192 -32.94 9.68 8.72
C VAL A 192 -33.76 10.29 7.57
N TYR A 193 -33.85 9.60 6.43
CA TYR A 193 -34.63 10.02 5.28
C TYR A 193 -36.07 9.52 5.41
N LYS A 194 -37.01 10.46 5.41
CA LYS A 194 -38.45 10.20 5.54
C LYS A 194 -39.21 11.07 4.57
N ASN A 195 -40.49 10.79 4.31
CA ASN A 195 -41.35 11.60 3.47
C ASN A 195 -42.66 11.94 4.21
N PRO A 196 -42.61 12.78 5.25
CA PRO A 196 -43.76 13.07 6.09
C PRO A 196 -44.83 13.96 5.41
N ASP A 197 -44.49 14.59 4.31
CA ASP A 197 -45.38 15.49 3.54
C ASP A 197 -45.75 14.94 2.15
N ASN A 198 -45.43 13.65 1.89
CA ASN A 198 -45.70 12.98 0.62
C ASN A 198 -45.15 13.73 -0.62
N ASP A 199 -43.95 14.33 -0.47
CA ASP A 199 -43.27 15.00 -1.59
C ASP A 199 -43.01 14.00 -2.73
N PRO A 200 -43.43 14.32 -3.98
CA PRO A 200 -43.30 13.39 -5.10
C PRO A 200 -41.85 13.03 -5.46
N ARG A 201 -40.88 13.78 -5.03
CA ARG A 201 -39.44 13.51 -5.22
C ARG A 201 -38.93 12.39 -4.32
N GLY A 202 -39.74 11.89 -3.38
CA GLY A 202 -39.43 10.78 -2.51
C GLY A 202 -38.95 11.21 -1.12
N VAL A 203 -38.18 10.31 -0.48
CA VAL A 203 -37.69 10.52 0.92
C VAL A 203 -36.59 11.59 0.99
N TRP A 204 -36.62 12.38 2.07
CA TRP A 204 -35.68 13.46 2.30
C TRP A 204 -35.31 13.55 3.79
N ARG A 205 -34.22 14.25 4.08
CA ARG A 205 -33.81 14.62 5.43
C ARG A 205 -33.79 16.14 5.59
N THR A 206 -33.86 16.59 6.82
CA THR A 206 -33.70 18.03 7.13
C THR A 206 -32.22 18.44 7.13
N ALA A 207 -31.97 19.65 6.65
CA ALA A 207 -30.69 20.34 6.83
C ALA A 207 -30.92 21.77 7.31
N PRO A 208 -30.04 22.34 8.15
CA PRO A 208 -30.15 23.71 8.61
C PRO A 208 -30.07 24.70 7.45
N LEU A 209 -30.91 25.75 7.50
CA LEU A 209 -30.81 26.91 6.59
C LEU A 209 -29.85 27.99 7.13
N THR A 210 -29.32 27.79 8.32
CA THR A 210 -28.41 28.74 8.94
C THR A 210 -26.96 28.35 8.72
N VAL A 211 -26.09 29.36 8.57
CA VAL A 211 -24.63 29.24 8.52
C VAL A 211 -24.01 29.99 9.71
N SER A 212 -22.82 29.55 10.15
CA SER A 212 -22.10 30.21 11.26
C SER A 212 -21.62 31.60 10.84
N LEU A 213 -21.70 32.54 11.78
CA LEU A 213 -21.01 33.84 11.74
C LEU A 213 -19.69 33.81 12.52
N LEU A 214 -19.30 32.65 13.07
CA LEU A 214 -18.04 32.46 13.80
C LEU A 214 -17.04 31.79 12.84
N GLY A 215 -16.02 32.55 12.42
CA GLY A 215 -14.94 32.05 11.55
C GLY A 215 -15.23 32.13 10.04
N GLY A 216 -14.13 32.02 9.24
CA GLY A 216 -14.13 32.15 7.79
C GLY A 216 -14.42 33.58 7.29
N ALA A 217 -14.31 33.80 5.97
CA ALA A 217 -14.44 35.13 5.35
C ALA A 217 -15.75 35.86 5.72
N ARG A 218 -16.86 35.15 5.90
CA ARG A 218 -18.15 35.70 6.30
C ARG A 218 -18.14 36.12 7.77
N GLY A 219 -17.53 35.33 8.64
CA GLY A 219 -17.35 35.65 10.06
C GLY A 219 -16.42 36.84 10.27
N GLU A 220 -15.34 36.92 9.53
CA GLU A 220 -14.43 38.06 9.53
C GLU A 220 -15.11 39.36 9.08
N ALA A 221 -15.90 39.30 8.01
CA ALA A 221 -16.69 40.44 7.55
C ALA A 221 -17.71 40.90 8.61
N TYR A 222 -18.41 39.96 9.24
CA TYR A 222 -19.35 40.25 10.32
C TYR A 222 -18.66 40.84 11.55
N ALA A 223 -17.51 40.28 11.97
CA ALA A 223 -16.72 40.78 13.09
C ALA A 223 -16.24 42.23 12.90
N LYS A 224 -15.93 42.61 11.64
CA LYS A 224 -15.49 43.96 11.26
C LYS A 224 -16.64 44.99 11.20
N THR A 225 -17.80 44.58 10.73
CA THR A 225 -18.88 45.49 10.35
C THR A 225 -20.11 45.42 11.27
N GLY A 226 -20.23 44.33 12.09
CA GLY A 226 -21.44 44.04 12.85
C GLY A 226 -22.67 43.73 12.00
N PHE A 227 -22.47 43.61 10.65
CA PHE A 227 -23.57 43.45 9.69
C PHE A 227 -23.44 42.14 8.90
N SER A 228 -24.60 41.47 8.73
CA SER A 228 -24.74 40.34 7.78
C SER A 228 -26.11 40.43 7.10
N SER A 229 -26.09 40.40 5.78
CA SER A 229 -27.32 40.33 4.96
C SER A 229 -28.14 39.05 5.19
N GLY A 230 -27.58 38.06 5.90
CA GLY A 230 -28.25 36.83 6.31
C GLY A 230 -29.02 36.96 7.64
N ILE A 231 -28.98 38.11 8.32
CA ILE A 231 -29.81 38.36 9.49
C ILE A 231 -31.07 39.09 9.05
N TYR A 232 -32.12 38.31 8.85
CA TYR A 232 -33.44 38.80 8.43
C TYR A 232 -34.57 37.93 9.00
N GLU A 233 -35.75 38.48 9.07
CA GLU A 233 -36.96 37.78 9.55
C GLU A 233 -37.51 36.88 8.45
N ILE A 234 -37.80 35.62 8.78
CA ILE A 234 -38.54 34.68 7.96
C ILE A 234 -39.91 34.45 8.57
N ILE A 235 -40.96 34.55 7.79
CA ILE A 235 -42.35 34.35 8.23
C ILE A 235 -42.78 32.95 7.80
N ALA A 236 -43.17 32.11 8.74
CA ALA A 236 -43.72 30.79 8.47
C ALA A 236 -45.18 30.91 7.89
N PRO A 237 -45.69 29.85 7.24
CA PRO A 237 -47.05 29.87 6.64
C PRO A 237 -48.15 30.23 7.62
N ASN A 238 -47.99 29.96 8.93
CA ASN A 238 -48.95 30.31 9.98
C ASN A 238 -48.74 31.72 10.57
N GLY A 239 -47.85 32.55 9.99
CA GLY A 239 -47.55 33.91 10.41
C GLY A 239 -46.47 34.01 11.51
N LYS A 240 -45.93 32.91 12.02
CA LYS A 240 -44.89 32.95 13.03
C LYS A 240 -43.56 33.46 12.43
N LYS A 241 -42.96 34.38 13.16
CA LYS A 241 -41.67 35.00 12.77
C LYS A 241 -40.49 34.24 13.35
N HIS A 242 -39.47 34.02 12.51
CA HIS A 242 -38.20 33.35 12.89
C HIS A 242 -37.01 34.23 12.53
N LEU A 243 -36.11 34.39 13.51
CA LEU A 243 -34.78 34.98 13.33
C LEU A 243 -33.72 33.91 13.49
N PRO A 244 -32.53 34.09 12.91
CA PRO A 244 -31.45 33.12 13.12
C PRO A 244 -30.97 33.21 14.58
N ASN A 245 -30.53 32.10 15.16
CA ASN A 245 -29.95 32.07 16.48
C ASN A 245 -28.69 32.94 16.58
N ALA A 246 -28.35 33.40 17.79
CA ALA A 246 -27.14 34.18 18.04
C ALA A 246 -25.89 33.48 17.46
N GLY A 247 -25.02 34.24 16.79
CA GLY A 247 -23.82 33.70 16.11
C GLY A 247 -24.09 32.98 14.80
N ARG A 248 -25.32 33.00 14.30
CA ARG A 248 -25.69 32.40 12.99
C ARG A 248 -26.44 33.39 12.10
N CYS A 249 -26.44 33.15 10.80
CA CYS A 249 -27.29 33.88 9.86
C CYS A 249 -27.96 32.87 8.91
N TRP A 250 -29.08 33.25 8.29
CA TRP A 250 -29.69 32.50 7.24
C TRP A 250 -28.81 32.50 5.98
N ILE A 251 -29.10 31.62 5.03
CA ILE A 251 -28.64 31.74 3.64
C ILE A 251 -29.09 33.07 3.05
N SER A 252 -28.66 33.41 1.85
CA SER A 252 -29.12 34.65 1.17
C SER A 252 -30.63 34.65 1.02
N LYS A 253 -31.25 35.86 1.03
CA LYS A 253 -32.69 36.00 0.80
C LYS A 253 -33.14 35.37 -0.53
N GLN A 254 -32.35 35.56 -1.61
CA GLN A 254 -32.63 34.94 -2.90
C GLN A 254 -32.59 33.42 -2.80
N GLY A 255 -31.52 32.82 -2.21
CA GLY A 255 -31.43 31.38 -2.03
C GLY A 255 -32.57 30.79 -1.17
N PHE A 256 -33.09 31.55 -0.19
CA PHE A 256 -34.26 31.14 0.56
C PHE A 256 -35.53 31.16 -0.31
N GLN A 257 -35.72 32.19 -1.14
CA GLN A 257 -36.87 32.28 -2.07
C GLN A 257 -36.84 31.17 -3.11
N ASP A 258 -35.65 30.85 -3.65
CA ASP A 258 -35.48 29.76 -4.62
C ASP A 258 -35.85 28.40 -3.99
N LEU A 259 -35.45 28.14 -2.75
CA LEU A 259 -35.80 26.92 -2.01
C LEU A 259 -37.30 26.88 -1.67
N LEU A 260 -37.90 28.03 -1.38
CA LEU A 260 -39.34 28.14 -1.10
C LEU A 260 -40.17 27.86 -2.38
N ALA A 261 -39.79 28.46 -3.49
CA ALA A 261 -40.42 28.24 -4.78
C ALA A 261 -40.35 26.79 -5.25
N ASP A 262 -39.23 26.09 -4.94
CA ASP A 262 -39.03 24.66 -5.22
C ASP A 262 -39.60 23.73 -4.12
N ASN A 263 -40.44 24.22 -3.23
CA ASN A 263 -41.04 23.45 -2.12
C ASN A 263 -39.99 22.68 -1.29
N ARG A 264 -38.82 23.29 -1.06
CA ARG A 264 -37.71 22.67 -0.29
C ARG A 264 -37.62 23.14 1.13
N ILE A 265 -38.60 23.90 1.61
CA ILE A 265 -38.62 24.35 3.01
C ILE A 265 -39.59 23.49 3.81
N TRP A 266 -39.07 22.89 4.88
CA TRP A 266 -39.84 22.14 5.85
C TRP A 266 -40.10 22.98 7.11
N TRP A 267 -41.37 23.20 7.43
CA TRP A 267 -41.82 24.01 8.55
C TRP A 267 -42.28 23.20 9.79
N GLY A 268 -41.91 21.90 9.82
CA GLY A 268 -42.48 20.98 10.81
C GLY A 268 -43.87 20.49 10.43
N LYS A 269 -44.40 19.53 11.17
CA LYS A 269 -45.73 18.96 10.91
C LYS A 269 -46.84 20.01 11.02
N ASP A 270 -46.67 20.96 11.96
CA ASP A 270 -47.69 21.99 12.23
C ASP A 270 -47.44 23.30 11.47
N GLY A 271 -46.50 23.33 10.54
CA GLY A 271 -46.22 24.50 9.71
C GLY A 271 -45.62 25.72 10.44
N ASN A 272 -45.10 25.56 11.65
CA ASN A 272 -44.65 26.66 12.52
C ASN A 272 -43.24 26.52 13.09
N ALA A 273 -42.54 25.44 12.74
CA ALA A 273 -41.18 25.20 13.23
C ALA A 273 -40.16 26.11 12.51
N VAL A 274 -38.98 26.22 13.07
CA VAL A 274 -37.83 26.87 12.44
C VAL A 274 -37.62 26.23 11.04
N PRO A 275 -37.50 27.02 9.96
CA PRO A 275 -37.40 26.47 8.62
C PRO A 275 -36.16 25.67 8.42
N MET A 276 -36.31 24.49 7.83
CA MET A 276 -35.21 23.57 7.50
C MET A 276 -35.27 23.27 6.00
N LYS A 277 -34.11 23.04 5.40
CA LYS A 277 -34.03 22.60 4.00
C LYS A 277 -34.33 21.11 3.87
N LYS A 278 -35.15 20.70 2.92
CA LYS A 278 -35.29 19.31 2.46
C LYS A 278 -34.08 18.96 1.57
N VAL A 279 -33.40 17.85 1.88
CA VAL A 279 -32.33 17.26 1.07
C VAL A 279 -32.79 15.86 0.68
N PHE A 280 -33.08 15.66 -0.59
CA PHE A 280 -33.64 14.41 -1.11
C PHE A 280 -32.56 13.32 -1.25
N LEU A 281 -32.93 12.09 -0.91
CA LEU A 281 -32.06 10.93 -1.06
C LEU A 281 -31.64 10.72 -2.53
N ALA A 282 -32.57 10.92 -3.44
CA ALA A 282 -32.33 10.81 -4.88
C ALA A 282 -31.20 11.72 -5.38
N GLU A 283 -30.99 12.89 -4.77
CA GLU A 283 -29.91 13.83 -5.14
C GLU A 283 -28.53 13.31 -4.82
N SER A 284 -28.39 12.51 -3.75
CA SER A 284 -27.13 11.87 -3.37
C SER A 284 -26.92 10.49 -4.00
N GLY A 285 -27.96 9.95 -4.68
CA GLY A 285 -27.97 8.58 -5.17
C GLY A 285 -27.72 7.54 -4.07
N GLY A 286 -28.03 7.86 -2.81
CA GLY A 286 -27.76 6.98 -1.67
C GLY A 286 -26.28 6.84 -1.34
N LYS A 287 -25.46 7.82 -1.74
CA LYS A 287 -24.01 7.77 -1.54
C LYS A 287 -23.51 8.81 -0.54
N LYS A 288 -22.38 8.50 0.13
CA LYS A 288 -21.72 9.37 1.10
C LYS A 288 -20.21 9.41 0.89
N ILE A 289 -19.57 10.49 1.30
CA ILE A 289 -18.11 10.63 1.37
C ILE A 289 -17.59 9.78 2.53
N ALA A 290 -16.45 9.10 2.35
CA ALA A 290 -15.75 8.41 3.42
C ALA A 290 -15.17 9.42 4.43
N ASN A 291 -15.24 9.10 5.71
CA ASN A 291 -14.53 9.83 6.76
C ASN A 291 -13.12 9.24 7.00
N THR A 292 -12.37 9.84 7.93
CA THR A 292 -10.99 9.41 8.28
C THR A 292 -10.92 8.55 9.53
N PHE A 293 -12.03 8.19 10.14
CA PHE A 293 -12.11 7.25 11.26
C PHE A 293 -12.90 6.02 10.83
N TRP A 294 -12.22 4.88 10.74
CA TRP A 294 -12.82 3.61 10.31
C TRP A 294 -12.93 2.66 11.48
N GLY A 295 -14.15 2.52 11.98
CA GLY A 295 -14.46 1.64 13.10
C GLY A 295 -14.39 0.16 12.71
N HIS A 296 -14.05 -0.69 13.67
CA HIS A 296 -14.03 -2.14 13.48
C HIS A 296 -15.38 -2.72 13.01
N ASN A 297 -16.49 -2.08 13.35
CA ASN A 297 -17.84 -2.49 12.90
C ASN A 297 -18.03 -2.29 11.38
N GLU A 298 -17.35 -1.30 10.81
CA GLU A 298 -17.50 -0.94 9.39
C GLU A 298 -16.55 -1.76 8.50
N VAL A 299 -15.29 -1.91 8.93
CA VAL A 299 -14.23 -2.46 8.07
C VAL A 299 -13.56 -3.72 8.66
N GLY A 300 -14.08 -4.24 9.77
CA GLY A 300 -13.48 -5.40 10.43
C GLY A 300 -12.31 -5.03 11.35
N SER A 301 -11.87 -6.01 12.13
CA SER A 301 -10.76 -5.93 13.08
C SER A 301 -9.78 -7.09 12.84
N ASN A 302 -8.62 -7.07 13.53
CA ASN A 302 -7.68 -8.20 13.48
C ASN A 302 -8.32 -9.52 13.90
N LYS A 303 -9.31 -9.48 14.83
CA LYS A 303 -10.05 -10.69 15.22
C LYS A 303 -10.84 -11.25 14.05
N ILE A 304 -11.58 -10.40 13.34
CA ILE A 304 -12.35 -10.80 12.15
C ILE A 304 -11.41 -11.36 11.07
N ALA A 305 -10.28 -10.69 10.80
CA ALA A 305 -9.29 -11.17 9.83
C ALA A 305 -8.75 -12.57 10.18
N ASN A 306 -8.46 -12.82 11.47
CA ASN A 306 -8.05 -14.15 11.93
C ASN A 306 -9.16 -15.21 11.80
N GLU A 307 -10.42 -14.83 12.01
CA GLU A 307 -11.58 -15.72 11.81
C GLU A 307 -11.76 -16.07 10.33
N GLU A 308 -11.63 -15.09 9.43
CA GLU A 308 -11.63 -15.28 7.97
C GLU A 308 -10.53 -16.26 7.55
N GLN A 309 -9.30 -16.06 8.05
CA GLN A 309 -8.17 -16.95 7.75
C GLN A 309 -8.37 -18.39 8.27
N ARG A 310 -8.89 -18.56 9.50
CA ARG A 310 -9.18 -19.89 10.04
C ARG A 310 -10.21 -20.63 9.22
N ALA A 311 -11.25 -19.94 8.75
CA ALA A 311 -12.25 -20.54 7.87
C ALA A 311 -11.63 -21.01 6.54
N LEU A 312 -10.61 -20.33 6.05
CA LEU A 312 -9.88 -20.72 4.84
C LEU A 312 -8.88 -21.86 5.08
N SER A 313 -8.15 -21.84 6.20
CA SER A 313 -7.06 -22.80 6.47
C SER A 313 -7.55 -24.15 7.01
N GLY A 314 -8.79 -24.23 7.53
CA GLY A 314 -9.28 -25.43 8.22
C GLY A 314 -8.41 -25.73 9.45
N ASP A 315 -7.88 -26.97 9.50
CA ASP A 315 -6.94 -27.39 10.55
C ASP A 315 -5.47 -26.98 10.29
N GLY A 316 -5.21 -26.21 9.23
CA GLY A 316 -3.88 -25.74 8.85
C GLY A 316 -3.37 -24.59 9.69
N GLU A 317 -2.09 -24.25 9.51
CA GLU A 317 -1.46 -23.09 10.13
C GLU A 317 -2.13 -21.79 9.68
N VAL A 318 -2.37 -20.87 10.61
CA VAL A 318 -3.01 -19.57 10.35
C VAL A 318 -1.96 -18.48 10.24
N PHE A 319 -2.02 -17.67 9.20
CA PHE A 319 -1.15 -16.51 9.06
C PHE A 319 -1.36 -15.53 10.24
N SER A 320 -0.26 -15.05 10.82
CA SER A 320 -0.30 -14.38 12.14
C SER A 320 -1.00 -13.01 12.15
N THR A 321 -0.92 -12.24 11.06
CA THR A 321 -1.37 -10.83 11.01
C THR A 321 -2.14 -10.49 9.73
N PRO A 322 -3.22 -11.21 9.38
CA PRO A 322 -3.99 -10.89 8.19
C PRO A 322 -4.74 -9.57 8.34
N LYS A 323 -5.05 -8.91 7.22
CA LYS A 323 -5.98 -7.79 7.18
C LYS A 323 -7.39 -8.28 6.84
N PRO A 324 -8.46 -7.69 7.42
CA PRO A 324 -9.83 -8.10 7.12
C PRO A 324 -10.24 -7.72 5.71
N GLU A 325 -10.99 -8.60 5.03
CA GLU A 325 -11.44 -8.37 3.65
C GLU A 325 -12.27 -7.07 3.50
N LYS A 326 -13.09 -6.73 4.47
CA LYS A 326 -13.89 -5.48 4.46
C LYS A 326 -13.03 -4.22 4.45
N LEU A 327 -11.83 -4.24 5.06
CA LEU A 327 -10.90 -3.11 5.01
C LEU A 327 -10.40 -2.92 3.58
N LEU A 328 -9.92 -3.99 2.96
CA LEU A 328 -9.43 -3.96 1.59
C LEU A 328 -10.57 -3.65 0.59
N GLN A 329 -11.77 -4.17 0.82
CA GLN A 329 -12.96 -3.84 0.02
C GLN A 329 -13.20 -2.33 0.00
N ARG A 330 -13.15 -1.66 1.16
CA ARG A 330 -13.34 -0.21 1.25
C ARG A 330 -12.25 0.55 0.50
N ILE A 331 -10.98 0.19 0.70
CA ILE A 331 -9.83 0.82 0.02
C ILE A 331 -9.96 0.67 -1.50
N ILE A 332 -10.14 -0.56 -1.97
CA ILE A 332 -10.22 -0.89 -3.39
C ILE A 332 -11.47 -0.23 -4.03
N HIS A 333 -12.60 -0.22 -3.34
CA HIS A 333 -13.80 0.48 -3.81
C HIS A 333 -13.57 1.99 -3.99
N LEU A 334 -12.95 2.65 -2.99
CA LEU A 334 -12.68 4.08 -3.05
C LEU A 334 -11.71 4.42 -4.19
N ALA A 335 -10.65 3.62 -4.35
CA ALA A 335 -9.52 3.91 -5.22
C ALA A 335 -9.69 3.47 -6.68
N THR A 336 -10.59 2.52 -6.97
CA THR A 336 -10.64 1.81 -8.27
C THR A 336 -12.05 1.54 -8.75
N ASN A 337 -12.16 1.27 -10.06
CA ASN A 337 -13.33 0.70 -10.72
C ASN A 337 -13.05 -0.74 -11.20
N PRO A 338 -14.07 -1.54 -11.57
CA PRO A 338 -13.84 -2.85 -12.20
C PRO A 338 -12.87 -2.76 -13.38
N GLY A 339 -11.96 -3.73 -13.51
CA GLY A 339 -10.90 -3.78 -14.52
C GLY A 339 -9.64 -2.99 -14.18
N ASP A 340 -9.66 -2.06 -13.23
CA ASP A 340 -8.47 -1.32 -12.79
C ASP A 340 -7.43 -2.25 -12.11
N LEU A 341 -6.15 -1.86 -12.20
CA LEU A 341 -5.05 -2.64 -11.66
C LEU A 341 -4.70 -2.24 -10.22
N VAL A 342 -4.71 -3.23 -9.33
CA VAL A 342 -4.30 -3.14 -7.92
C VAL A 342 -2.94 -3.81 -7.76
N LEU A 343 -2.02 -3.20 -7.03
CA LEU A 343 -0.71 -3.77 -6.68
C LEU A 343 -0.55 -3.86 -5.16
N ASP A 344 -0.10 -5.01 -4.69
CA ASP A 344 0.38 -5.21 -3.32
C ASP A 344 1.74 -5.90 -3.34
N SER A 345 2.79 -5.16 -2.93
CA SER A 345 4.15 -5.69 -2.89
C SER A 345 4.57 -6.24 -1.53
N PHE A 346 3.63 -6.37 -0.59
CA PHE A 346 3.79 -7.02 0.73
C PHE A 346 2.56 -7.89 0.99
N ALA A 347 2.34 -8.89 0.11
CA ALA A 347 1.07 -9.61 0.00
C ALA A 347 0.64 -10.36 1.28
N GLY A 348 1.60 -10.80 2.12
CA GLY A 348 1.34 -11.44 3.40
C GLY A 348 0.39 -12.64 3.27
N SER A 349 -0.85 -12.47 3.73
CA SER A 349 -1.88 -13.51 3.64
C SER A 349 -2.66 -13.55 2.31
N GLY A 350 -2.33 -12.68 1.34
CA GLY A 350 -3.01 -12.60 0.04
C GLY A 350 -4.39 -11.97 0.06
N THR A 351 -4.75 -11.26 1.13
CA THR A 351 -6.08 -10.63 1.25
C THR A 351 -6.36 -9.64 0.13
N THR A 352 -5.35 -8.83 -0.25
CA THR A 352 -5.50 -7.83 -1.31
C THR A 352 -5.91 -8.44 -2.64
N GLY A 353 -5.22 -9.50 -3.08
CA GLY A 353 -5.55 -10.19 -4.33
C GLY A 353 -6.91 -10.89 -4.27
N ALA A 354 -7.23 -11.54 -3.15
CA ALA A 354 -8.52 -12.19 -2.95
C ALA A 354 -9.67 -11.18 -3.07
N VAL A 355 -9.57 -10.02 -2.42
CA VAL A 355 -10.59 -8.97 -2.46
C VAL A 355 -10.66 -8.30 -3.84
N ALA A 356 -9.51 -7.96 -4.44
CA ALA A 356 -9.45 -7.39 -5.78
C ALA A 356 -10.12 -8.31 -6.81
N HIS A 357 -9.84 -9.61 -6.72
CA HIS A 357 -10.41 -10.64 -7.58
C HIS A 357 -11.95 -10.74 -7.44
N LYS A 358 -12.45 -10.86 -6.20
CA LYS A 358 -13.89 -10.88 -5.90
C LYS A 358 -14.63 -9.60 -6.34
N MET A 359 -13.91 -8.49 -6.48
CA MET A 359 -14.47 -7.21 -6.91
C MET A 359 -14.29 -6.95 -8.41
N GLY A 360 -13.75 -7.88 -9.20
CA GLY A 360 -13.50 -7.72 -10.63
C GLY A 360 -12.38 -6.73 -10.96
N ARG A 361 -11.36 -6.62 -10.12
CA ARG A 361 -10.15 -5.84 -10.38
C ARG A 361 -9.03 -6.76 -10.83
N ARG A 362 -8.16 -6.24 -11.70
CA ARG A 362 -6.87 -6.87 -11.99
C ARG A 362 -5.95 -6.66 -10.79
N TRP A 363 -5.07 -7.62 -10.53
CA TRP A 363 -4.14 -7.48 -9.43
C TRP A 363 -2.78 -8.09 -9.69
N ILE A 364 -1.76 -7.53 -9.03
CA ILE A 364 -0.41 -8.04 -8.93
C ILE A 364 -0.07 -8.10 -7.44
N MET A 365 0.39 -9.27 -6.98
CA MET A 365 0.90 -9.44 -5.62
C MET A 365 2.33 -9.96 -5.65
N VAL A 366 3.16 -9.48 -4.72
CA VAL A 366 4.53 -9.96 -4.52
C VAL A 366 4.69 -10.42 -3.08
N GLU A 367 5.29 -11.60 -2.89
CA GLU A 367 5.59 -12.18 -1.59
C GLU A 367 6.93 -12.91 -1.62
N LEU A 368 7.77 -12.65 -0.60
CA LEU A 368 9.07 -13.29 -0.44
C LEU A 368 8.99 -14.60 0.35
N GLY A 369 8.06 -14.68 1.30
CA GLY A 369 7.97 -15.79 2.24
C GLY A 369 7.36 -17.05 1.64
N ASP A 370 7.83 -18.22 2.07
CA ASP A 370 7.34 -19.53 1.61
C ASP A 370 5.84 -19.74 1.90
N HIS A 371 5.25 -18.94 2.77
CA HIS A 371 3.81 -18.94 3.02
C HIS A 371 2.98 -18.53 1.80
N ILE A 372 3.57 -18.02 0.74
CA ILE A 372 2.91 -17.87 -0.56
C ILE A 372 2.31 -19.20 -1.03
N HIS A 373 3.02 -20.33 -0.79
CA HIS A 373 2.60 -21.67 -1.19
C HIS A 373 1.57 -22.28 -0.26
N THR A 374 1.65 -21.98 1.04
CA THR A 374 0.80 -22.60 2.06
C THR A 374 -0.44 -21.78 2.41
N HIS A 375 -0.43 -20.48 2.13
CA HIS A 375 -1.53 -19.57 2.49
C HIS A 375 -2.14 -18.87 1.28
N ILE A 376 -1.32 -18.19 0.45
CA ILE A 376 -1.83 -17.34 -0.64
C ILE A 376 -2.44 -18.20 -1.76
N ILE A 377 -1.67 -19.16 -2.30
CA ILE A 377 -2.14 -20.02 -3.39
C ILE A 377 -3.40 -20.79 -3.01
N PRO A 378 -3.47 -21.50 -1.86
CA PRO A 378 -4.69 -22.18 -1.46
C PRO A 378 -5.91 -21.27 -1.28
N ARG A 379 -5.69 -20.03 -0.78
CA ARG A 379 -6.74 -19.02 -0.68
C ARG A 379 -7.27 -18.64 -2.04
N LEU A 380 -6.37 -18.31 -2.99
CA LEU A 380 -6.74 -17.91 -4.34
C LEU A 380 -7.47 -19.02 -5.10
N HIS A 381 -7.07 -20.29 -4.92
CA HIS A 381 -7.81 -21.43 -5.47
C HIS A 381 -9.27 -21.44 -4.99
N LYS A 382 -9.51 -21.31 -3.67
CA LYS A 382 -10.86 -21.24 -3.11
C LYS A 382 -11.67 -20.05 -3.64
N VAL A 383 -11.02 -18.90 -3.85
CA VAL A 383 -11.67 -17.72 -4.44
C VAL A 383 -12.07 -18.01 -5.89
N ILE A 384 -11.16 -18.56 -6.69
CA ILE A 384 -11.39 -18.87 -8.11
C ILE A 384 -12.42 -19.96 -8.30
N ASP A 385 -12.41 -20.99 -7.43
CA ASP A 385 -13.39 -22.08 -7.45
C ASP A 385 -14.77 -21.67 -6.89
N GLY A 386 -14.93 -20.45 -6.37
CA GLY A 386 -16.16 -19.97 -5.74
C GLY A 386 -16.49 -20.66 -4.41
N THR A 387 -15.54 -21.40 -3.82
CA THR A 387 -15.72 -22.12 -2.55
C THR A 387 -15.42 -21.26 -1.32
N ASP A 388 -14.74 -20.13 -1.48
CA ASP A 388 -14.60 -19.13 -0.42
C ASP A 388 -15.89 -18.32 -0.27
N GLN A 389 -16.72 -18.71 0.71
CA GLN A 389 -17.98 -18.05 1.04
C GLN A 389 -17.84 -17.04 2.19
N GLY A 390 -16.61 -16.81 2.69
CA GLY A 390 -16.30 -15.90 3.77
C GLY A 390 -16.06 -14.46 3.32
N GLY A 391 -15.66 -13.62 4.26
CA GLY A 391 -15.27 -12.24 4.01
C GLY A 391 -16.33 -11.41 3.31
N ILE A 392 -16.02 -10.91 2.12
CA ILE A 392 -16.92 -10.09 1.29
C ILE A 392 -17.71 -10.90 0.25
N SER A 393 -17.48 -12.20 0.09
CA SER A 393 -18.03 -13.02 -0.99
C SER A 393 -19.55 -12.86 -1.15
N GLN A 394 -20.30 -12.95 -0.06
CA GLN A 394 -21.76 -12.78 -0.07
C GLN A 394 -22.15 -11.32 -0.42
N THR A 395 -21.42 -10.35 0.10
CA THR A 395 -21.73 -8.92 -0.11
C THR A 395 -21.59 -8.51 -1.57
N VAL A 396 -20.61 -9.08 -2.28
CA VAL A 396 -20.35 -8.80 -3.70
C VAL A 396 -21.00 -9.81 -4.64
N GLY A 397 -21.64 -10.86 -4.10
CA GLY A 397 -22.30 -11.93 -4.88
C GLY A 397 -21.29 -12.77 -5.66
N TRP A 398 -20.10 -13.01 -5.12
CA TRP A 398 -19.03 -13.75 -5.78
C TRP A 398 -19.39 -15.23 -6.01
N GLN A 399 -19.18 -15.72 -7.24
CA GLN A 399 -19.50 -17.08 -7.66
C GLN A 399 -18.30 -17.90 -8.16
N GLY A 400 -17.09 -17.32 -8.09
CA GLY A 400 -15.90 -17.90 -8.68
C GLY A 400 -15.58 -17.33 -10.06
N GLY A 401 -14.62 -17.93 -10.75
CA GLY A 401 -14.17 -17.53 -12.08
C GLY A 401 -12.82 -16.82 -12.11
N GLY A 402 -12.29 -16.58 -13.31
CA GLY A 402 -11.01 -15.96 -13.53
C GLY A 402 -9.81 -16.86 -13.21
N GLY A 403 -8.67 -16.24 -12.93
CA GLY A 403 -7.44 -16.96 -12.64
C GLY A 403 -6.26 -16.05 -12.31
N PHE A 404 -5.09 -16.67 -12.10
CA PHE A 404 -3.83 -15.97 -11.96
C PHE A 404 -2.69 -16.78 -12.58
N ARG A 405 -1.65 -16.05 -12.96
CA ARG A 405 -0.36 -16.59 -13.39
C ARG A 405 0.64 -16.44 -12.25
N TYR A 406 1.35 -17.52 -11.95
CA TYR A 406 2.40 -17.53 -10.95
C TYR A 406 3.75 -17.27 -11.58
N TYR A 407 4.52 -16.38 -11.00
CA TYR A 407 5.86 -16.00 -11.42
C TYR A 407 6.87 -16.16 -10.29
N ARG A 408 8.12 -16.43 -10.66
CA ARG A 408 9.28 -16.30 -9.78
C ARG A 408 10.31 -15.39 -10.41
N LEU A 409 11.12 -14.75 -9.59
CA LEU A 409 12.28 -14.02 -10.09
C LEU A 409 13.30 -15.01 -10.69
N ALA A 410 13.88 -14.66 -11.84
CA ALA A 410 15.00 -15.37 -12.38
C ALA A 410 16.19 -15.33 -11.40
N PRO A 411 17.10 -16.30 -11.40
CA PRO A 411 18.31 -16.24 -10.59
C PRO A 411 19.18 -15.04 -10.99
N THR A 412 20.24 -14.75 -10.22
CA THR A 412 21.19 -13.71 -10.60
C THR A 412 21.81 -13.99 -11.97
N LEU A 413 21.93 -12.95 -12.80
CA LEU A 413 22.50 -13.06 -14.15
C LEU A 413 24.00 -13.36 -14.14
N ILE A 414 24.71 -12.89 -13.11
CA ILE A 414 26.15 -13.09 -12.97
C ILE A 414 26.44 -13.99 -11.78
N VAL A 415 27.22 -15.02 -12.03
CA VAL A 415 27.77 -15.94 -11.02
C VAL A 415 29.29 -16.03 -11.18
N ASN A 416 29.99 -16.50 -10.15
CA ASN A 416 31.41 -16.77 -10.25
C ASN A 416 31.66 -18.21 -10.73
N ASP A 417 32.60 -18.37 -11.65
CA ASP A 417 33.10 -19.68 -12.03
C ASP A 417 33.93 -20.31 -10.90
N LYS A 418 34.41 -21.52 -11.11
CA LYS A 418 35.25 -22.26 -10.14
C LYS A 418 36.59 -21.58 -9.81
N TRP A 419 36.99 -20.56 -10.54
CA TRP A 419 38.21 -19.77 -10.31
C TRP A 419 37.90 -18.37 -9.75
N GLY A 420 36.62 -18.05 -9.50
CA GLY A 420 36.20 -16.75 -9.01
C GLY A 420 36.02 -15.68 -10.09
N ASN A 421 36.04 -16.05 -11.38
CA ASN A 421 35.77 -15.09 -12.44
C ASN A 421 34.25 -14.93 -12.64
N PRO A 422 33.75 -13.67 -12.79
CA PRO A 422 32.35 -13.44 -13.09
C PRO A 422 32.00 -13.90 -14.50
N ILE A 423 30.99 -14.77 -14.58
CA ILE A 423 30.43 -15.29 -15.85
C ILE A 423 28.92 -15.12 -15.85
N ILE A 424 28.32 -15.18 -17.03
CA ILE A 424 26.86 -15.27 -17.16
C ILE A 424 26.41 -16.59 -16.54
N ASN A 425 25.36 -16.52 -15.74
CA ASN A 425 24.76 -17.69 -15.10
C ASN A 425 24.32 -18.71 -16.17
N PRO A 426 24.81 -19.96 -16.12
CA PRO A 426 24.46 -21.01 -17.10
C PRO A 426 22.95 -21.32 -17.15
N ASP A 427 22.18 -20.96 -16.13
CA ASP A 427 20.73 -21.15 -16.09
C ASP A 427 19.97 -20.21 -17.05
N TYR A 428 20.65 -19.18 -17.58
CA TYR A 428 20.06 -18.28 -18.56
C TYR A 428 20.16 -18.88 -19.99
N ASN A 429 19.00 -19.16 -20.55
CA ASN A 429 18.93 -19.43 -21.97
C ASN A 429 19.08 -18.14 -22.81
N PRO A 430 19.29 -18.22 -24.13
CA PRO A 430 19.49 -17.02 -24.96
C PRO A 430 18.35 -16.00 -24.91
N ALA A 431 17.09 -16.44 -24.78
CA ALA A 431 15.93 -15.56 -24.72
C ALA A 431 15.89 -14.83 -23.38
N MET A 432 16.06 -15.53 -22.27
CA MET A 432 16.17 -14.94 -20.93
C MET A 432 17.31 -13.91 -20.83
N LEU A 433 18.48 -14.23 -21.42
CA LEU A 433 19.61 -13.32 -21.46
C LEU A 433 19.27 -12.06 -22.26
N ALA A 434 18.63 -12.21 -23.41
CA ALA A 434 18.24 -11.08 -24.25
C ALA A 434 17.23 -10.17 -23.55
N GLU A 435 16.25 -10.74 -22.86
CA GLU A 435 15.26 -10.01 -22.09
C GLU A 435 15.91 -9.23 -20.93
N ALA A 436 16.75 -9.88 -20.14
CA ALA A 436 17.45 -9.25 -19.02
C ALA A 436 18.35 -8.08 -19.46
N ILE A 437 19.13 -8.29 -20.53
CA ILE A 437 20.03 -7.26 -21.07
C ILE A 437 19.25 -6.13 -21.75
N ALA A 438 18.16 -6.42 -22.45
CA ALA A 438 17.28 -5.38 -23.01
C ALA A 438 16.74 -4.49 -21.88
N GLY A 439 16.22 -5.06 -20.81
CA GLY A 439 15.76 -4.33 -19.64
C GLY A 439 16.86 -3.49 -18.98
N LEU A 440 18.08 -4.00 -18.86
CA LEU A 440 19.24 -3.28 -18.31
C LEU A 440 19.62 -2.06 -19.17
N GLU A 441 19.51 -2.16 -20.48
CA GLU A 441 19.84 -1.10 -21.44
C GLU A 441 18.67 -0.14 -21.70
N GLY A 442 17.49 -0.37 -21.10
CA GLY A 442 16.30 0.48 -21.27
C GLY A 442 15.52 0.21 -22.56
N PHE A 443 15.72 -0.98 -23.15
CA PHE A 443 14.97 -1.44 -24.33
C PHE A 443 13.78 -2.31 -23.88
N THR A 444 12.69 -2.24 -24.64
CA THR A 444 11.57 -3.17 -24.54
C THR A 444 11.94 -4.47 -25.23
N TYR A 445 11.95 -5.59 -24.51
CA TYR A 445 12.18 -6.91 -25.10
C TYR A 445 10.96 -7.32 -25.92
N GLN A 446 11.15 -7.40 -27.22
CA GLN A 446 10.16 -7.86 -28.18
C GLN A 446 10.90 -8.39 -29.42
N PRO A 447 11.24 -9.67 -29.45
CA PRO A 447 11.93 -10.26 -30.56
C PRO A 447 11.06 -10.23 -31.84
N SER A 448 11.70 -9.93 -32.97
CA SER A 448 11.02 -9.91 -34.26
C SER A 448 10.96 -11.31 -34.87
N ASP A 449 9.83 -11.68 -35.45
CA ASP A 449 9.66 -12.94 -36.18
C ASP A 449 10.39 -12.95 -37.53
N THR A 450 10.78 -11.77 -38.04
CA THR A 450 11.35 -11.60 -39.37
C THR A 450 12.81 -11.13 -39.38
N LEU A 451 13.22 -10.37 -38.35
CA LEU A 451 14.55 -9.80 -38.19
C LEU A 451 15.29 -10.49 -37.05
N TRP A 452 16.10 -11.50 -37.35
CA TRP A 452 16.76 -12.36 -36.38
C TRP A 452 17.66 -11.62 -35.37
N TRP A 453 18.14 -10.42 -35.70
CA TRP A 453 18.97 -9.57 -34.85
C TRP A 453 18.15 -8.60 -33.97
N GLN A 454 16.87 -8.44 -34.21
CA GLN A 454 16.01 -7.57 -33.44
C GLN A 454 15.43 -8.33 -32.24
N HIS A 455 16.05 -8.21 -31.06
CA HIS A 455 15.56 -8.78 -29.83
C HIS A 455 14.66 -7.79 -29.05
N GLY A 456 14.73 -6.50 -29.35
CA GLY A 456 13.93 -5.47 -28.71
C GLY A 456 14.16 -4.10 -29.33
N TYR A 457 13.49 -3.09 -28.82
CA TYR A 457 13.55 -1.70 -29.30
C TYR A 457 13.46 -0.69 -28.15
N SER A 458 14.04 0.49 -28.33
CA SER A 458 13.82 1.65 -27.46
C SER A 458 12.99 2.72 -28.17
N THR A 459 13.14 2.83 -29.49
CA THR A 459 12.37 3.72 -30.37
C THR A 459 12.01 2.99 -31.66
N GLU A 460 11.31 3.65 -32.57
CA GLU A 460 10.99 3.10 -33.92
C GLU A 460 12.24 2.79 -34.77
N ARG A 461 13.42 3.32 -34.41
CA ARG A 461 14.66 3.19 -35.18
C ARG A 461 15.82 2.65 -34.38
N ASP A 462 15.67 2.43 -33.09
CA ASP A 462 16.75 2.00 -32.21
C ASP A 462 16.45 0.64 -31.61
N PHE A 463 17.29 -0.34 -31.91
CA PHE A 463 17.07 -1.75 -31.61
C PHE A 463 18.23 -2.34 -30.82
N ILE A 464 18.02 -3.53 -30.23
CA ILE A 464 19.02 -4.28 -29.48
C ILE A 464 19.14 -5.71 -29.98
N TYR A 465 20.39 -6.18 -30.10
CA TYR A 465 20.77 -7.57 -30.36
C TYR A 465 21.69 -8.09 -29.26
N VAL A 466 21.33 -9.20 -28.65
CA VAL A 466 22.09 -9.83 -27.54
C VAL A 466 22.54 -11.21 -27.95
N THR A 467 23.83 -11.51 -27.77
CA THR A 467 24.41 -12.83 -28.13
C THR A 467 25.58 -13.18 -27.20
N THR A 468 25.75 -14.45 -26.92
CA THR A 468 26.93 -14.99 -26.23
C THR A 468 28.10 -15.28 -27.15
N GLN A 469 27.96 -15.01 -28.44
CA GLN A 469 28.99 -15.27 -29.43
C GLN A 469 30.08 -14.19 -29.45
N THR A 470 31.24 -14.57 -30.01
CA THR A 470 32.29 -13.64 -30.42
C THR A 470 32.06 -13.25 -31.86
N LEU A 471 31.84 -11.97 -32.13
CA LEU A 471 31.57 -11.46 -33.49
C LEU A 471 32.87 -11.09 -34.22
N SER A 472 33.00 -11.48 -35.49
CA SER A 472 34.10 -11.05 -36.37
C SER A 472 33.77 -9.70 -37.03
N ALA A 473 34.80 -9.03 -37.58
CA ALA A 473 34.60 -7.82 -38.34
C ALA A 473 33.67 -7.99 -39.56
N ASP A 474 33.70 -9.17 -40.20
CA ASP A 474 32.84 -9.48 -41.35
C ASP A 474 31.39 -9.69 -40.95
N GLN A 475 31.14 -10.29 -39.77
CA GLN A 475 29.79 -10.42 -39.20
C GLN A 475 29.22 -9.06 -38.80
N LEU A 476 30.07 -8.17 -38.25
CA LEU A 476 29.65 -6.79 -37.93
C LEU A 476 29.35 -5.98 -39.20
N GLN A 477 30.12 -6.19 -40.27
CA GLN A 477 29.85 -5.59 -41.58
C GLN A 477 28.51 -6.02 -42.14
N ALA A 478 28.25 -7.32 -42.16
CA ALA A 478 26.98 -7.88 -42.64
C ALA A 478 25.77 -7.37 -41.82
N LEU A 479 25.91 -7.31 -40.48
CA LEU A 479 24.90 -6.72 -39.58
C LEU A 479 24.66 -5.25 -39.89
N SER A 480 25.73 -4.44 -40.06
CA SER A 480 25.61 -3.02 -40.37
C SER A 480 24.87 -2.77 -41.69
N GLU A 481 25.13 -3.59 -42.69
CA GLU A 481 24.46 -3.54 -44.01
C GLU A 481 22.98 -3.92 -43.89
N GLU A 482 22.66 -4.99 -43.14
CA GLU A 482 21.28 -5.46 -42.94
C GLU A 482 20.43 -4.50 -42.09
N VAL A 483 21.01 -3.89 -41.05
CA VAL A 483 20.37 -2.85 -40.22
C VAL A 483 20.08 -1.60 -41.08
N GLY A 484 21.02 -1.23 -41.98
CA GLY A 484 20.88 -0.07 -42.86
C GLY A 484 21.16 1.27 -42.16
N ALA A 485 21.16 2.34 -42.95
CA ALA A 485 21.57 3.66 -42.49
C ALA A 485 20.50 4.39 -41.65
N ASP A 486 19.23 3.99 -41.78
CA ASP A 486 18.10 4.67 -41.14
C ASP A 486 17.79 4.13 -39.72
N ARG A 487 18.48 3.08 -39.29
CA ARG A 487 18.28 2.41 -38.00
C ARG A 487 19.59 2.31 -37.23
N THR A 488 19.50 2.21 -35.91
CA THR A 488 20.64 1.97 -35.02
C THR A 488 20.46 0.64 -34.30
N LEU A 489 21.58 -0.05 -34.05
CA LEU A 489 21.58 -1.33 -33.35
C LEU A 489 22.61 -1.32 -32.22
N LEU A 490 22.13 -1.51 -30.99
CA LEU A 490 22.96 -1.84 -29.84
C LEU A 490 23.25 -3.35 -29.85
N ILE A 491 24.51 -3.73 -29.97
CA ILE A 491 24.96 -5.12 -29.93
C ILE A 491 25.59 -5.38 -28.56
N CYS A 492 25.02 -6.33 -27.81
CA CYS A 492 25.59 -6.84 -26.57
C CYS A 492 26.10 -8.26 -26.82
N CYS A 493 27.44 -8.46 -26.89
CA CYS A 493 28.05 -9.73 -27.23
C CYS A 493 29.15 -10.12 -26.23
N ALA A 494 29.53 -11.41 -26.21
CA ALA A 494 30.60 -11.89 -25.32
C ALA A 494 31.96 -11.23 -25.67
N ALA A 495 32.26 -11.15 -26.97
CA ALA A 495 33.45 -10.49 -27.47
C ALA A 495 33.29 -10.10 -28.95
N TYR A 496 34.22 -9.30 -29.45
CA TYR A 496 34.39 -9.09 -30.89
C TYR A 496 35.88 -8.99 -31.22
N ARG A 497 36.24 -9.34 -32.44
CA ARG A 497 37.61 -9.41 -32.92
C ARG A 497 37.74 -8.85 -34.33
N GLY A 498 38.98 -8.46 -34.70
CA GLY A 498 39.30 -7.89 -36.02
C GLY A 498 39.05 -6.37 -36.12
N VAL A 499 38.49 -5.73 -35.08
CA VAL A 499 38.32 -4.28 -34.99
C VAL A 499 38.52 -3.84 -33.53
N THR A 500 39.06 -2.64 -33.32
CA THR A 500 39.09 -1.97 -31.99
C THR A 500 37.78 -1.21 -31.78
N ALA A 501 37.46 -0.87 -30.54
CA ALA A 501 36.21 -0.14 -30.20
C ALA A 501 36.08 1.16 -31.01
N ASP A 502 37.16 1.98 -31.05
CA ASP A 502 37.17 3.26 -31.79
C ASP A 502 36.96 3.07 -33.28
N LYS A 503 37.67 2.10 -33.88
CA LYS A 503 37.54 1.78 -35.31
C LYS A 503 36.19 1.13 -35.65
N ALA A 504 35.55 0.45 -34.69
CA ALA A 504 34.22 -0.13 -34.91
C ALA A 504 33.18 0.99 -35.08
N THR A 505 33.22 2.04 -34.25
CA THR A 505 32.31 3.19 -34.34
C THR A 505 32.51 3.98 -35.65
N GLU A 506 33.77 4.14 -36.11
CA GLU A 506 34.07 4.80 -37.39
C GLU A 506 33.60 3.98 -38.60
N ARG A 507 33.81 2.64 -38.55
CA ARG A 507 33.50 1.73 -39.65
C ARG A 507 32.02 1.36 -39.74
N PHE A 508 31.33 1.29 -38.60
CA PHE A 508 29.93 0.89 -38.48
C PHE A 508 29.14 1.97 -37.67
N PRO A 509 28.85 3.12 -38.25
CA PRO A 509 28.24 4.24 -37.53
C PRO A 509 26.83 3.95 -37.02
N ASN A 510 26.13 2.95 -37.57
CA ASN A 510 24.82 2.49 -37.15
C ASN A 510 24.87 1.38 -36.09
N LEU A 511 26.06 0.94 -35.65
CA LEU A 511 26.25 -0.09 -34.64
C LEU A 511 26.91 0.49 -33.39
N THR A 512 26.37 0.17 -32.23
CA THR A 512 27.02 0.36 -30.92
C THR A 512 27.32 -0.99 -30.31
N ILE A 513 28.58 -1.26 -29.92
CA ILE A 513 28.97 -2.61 -29.46
C ILE A 513 29.41 -2.56 -28.00
N LYS A 514 28.79 -3.40 -27.17
CA LYS A 514 29.13 -3.59 -25.77
C LYS A 514 29.50 -5.04 -25.49
N LYS A 515 30.42 -5.27 -24.54
CA LYS A 515 30.85 -6.62 -24.14
C LYS A 515 30.16 -7.05 -22.84
N ILE A 516 29.53 -8.21 -22.88
CA ILE A 516 29.01 -8.91 -21.70
C ILE A 516 30.14 -9.84 -21.19
N PRO A 517 30.40 -10.01 -19.87
CA PRO A 517 29.67 -9.41 -18.74
C PRO A 517 30.18 -8.03 -18.30
N LYS A 518 31.26 -7.49 -18.88
CA LYS A 518 31.90 -6.25 -18.39
C LYS A 518 30.90 -5.09 -18.22
N MET A 519 30.07 -4.83 -19.23
CA MET A 519 29.08 -3.77 -19.20
C MET A 519 28.05 -3.94 -18.07
N VAL A 520 27.78 -5.17 -17.70
CA VAL A 520 26.80 -5.55 -16.70
C VAL A 520 27.37 -5.38 -15.30
N LEU A 521 28.62 -5.85 -15.09
CA LEU A 521 29.33 -5.78 -13.81
C LEU A 521 29.53 -4.35 -13.28
N GLU A 522 29.67 -3.38 -14.18
CA GLU A 522 29.91 -1.98 -13.79
C GLU A 522 28.63 -1.26 -13.33
N ARG A 523 27.45 -1.83 -13.57
CA ARG A 523 26.15 -1.16 -13.37
C ARG A 523 25.38 -1.64 -12.16
N CYS A 524 25.53 -2.88 -11.76
CA CYS A 524 24.69 -3.54 -10.77
C CYS A 524 25.49 -4.22 -9.67
N GLU A 525 24.87 -4.42 -8.53
CA GLU A 525 25.28 -5.34 -7.49
C GLU A 525 24.68 -6.71 -7.85
N TRP A 526 25.52 -7.76 -7.84
CA TRP A 526 25.11 -9.08 -8.33
C TRP A 526 25.05 -10.10 -7.20
N GLY A 527 24.15 -11.05 -7.33
CA GLY A 527 24.02 -12.15 -6.38
C GLY A 527 23.27 -11.78 -5.09
N HIS A 528 22.52 -10.70 -5.10
CA HIS A 528 21.63 -10.34 -3.99
C HIS A 528 20.19 -10.74 -4.34
N ASP A 529 19.69 -11.77 -3.66
CA ASP A 529 18.34 -12.30 -3.88
C ASP A 529 17.31 -11.76 -2.88
N ASP A 530 17.77 -11.08 -1.83
CA ASP A 530 16.94 -10.61 -0.73
C ASP A 530 17.41 -9.22 -0.25
N TYR A 531 16.57 -8.22 -0.47
CA TYR A 531 16.71 -6.84 0.03
C TYR A 531 15.71 -6.54 1.17
N SER A 532 15.15 -7.58 1.77
CA SER A 532 14.27 -7.45 2.93
C SER A 532 15.06 -7.13 4.21
N LEU A 533 14.34 -6.87 5.30
CA LEU A 533 14.93 -6.73 6.64
C LEU A 533 15.40 -8.11 7.18
N ASN A 534 16.38 -8.71 6.54
CA ASN A 534 17.00 -9.93 7.03
C ASN A 534 18.16 -9.57 7.97
N ILE A 535 18.01 -9.88 9.25
CA ILE A 535 19.01 -9.60 10.31
C ILE A 535 20.39 -10.18 9.97
N ALA A 536 20.43 -11.30 9.26
CA ALA A 536 21.67 -11.94 8.84
C ALA A 536 22.49 -11.11 7.83
N ASN A 537 21.84 -10.20 7.10
CA ASN A 537 22.46 -9.37 6.07
C ASN A 537 22.78 -7.94 6.54
N LEU A 538 22.51 -7.62 7.81
CA LEU A 538 22.82 -6.29 8.33
C LEU A 538 24.33 -6.11 8.46
N PRO A 539 24.90 -4.96 8.05
CA PRO A 539 26.29 -4.66 8.27
C PRO A 539 26.55 -4.65 9.77
N ILE A 540 27.43 -5.52 10.23
CA ILE A 540 27.95 -5.47 11.61
C ILE A 540 28.62 -4.11 11.75
N ALA A 541 28.12 -3.26 12.67
CA ALA A 541 28.78 -2.00 12.98
C ALA A 541 30.22 -2.31 13.42
N GLU A 542 31.21 -1.86 12.65
CA GLU A 542 32.58 -1.90 13.14
C GLU A 542 32.63 -1.05 14.43
N PRO A 543 33.15 -1.60 15.53
CA PRO A 543 33.24 -0.82 16.77
C PRO A 543 34.08 0.42 16.48
N ASP A 544 33.54 1.58 16.77
CA ASP A 544 34.21 2.88 16.61
C ASP A 544 35.44 2.90 17.55
N ILE A 545 36.64 2.60 17.00
CA ILE A 545 37.91 2.54 17.72
C ILE A 545 38.35 3.94 18.18
N SER A 546 37.55 4.97 18.00
CA SER A 546 37.87 6.36 18.36
C SER A 546 37.47 6.78 19.79
N ILE A 547 36.94 5.89 20.62
CA ILE A 547 36.77 6.19 22.04
C ILE A 547 38.13 6.00 22.74
N GLN A 548 38.89 7.08 22.84
CA GLN A 548 40.09 7.16 23.69
C GLN A 548 39.69 6.78 25.12
N GLU A 549 40.37 5.75 25.66
CA GLU A 549 40.29 5.40 27.07
C GLU A 549 40.56 6.65 27.94
N GLU A 550 39.53 7.25 28.51
CA GLU A 550 39.71 8.16 29.64
C GLU A 550 40.24 7.37 30.82
N LYS A 551 41.53 7.61 31.16
CA LYS A 551 42.17 7.08 32.36
C LYS A 551 41.31 7.38 33.58
N PRO A 552 41.09 6.40 34.50
CA PRO A 552 40.25 6.60 35.67
C PRO A 552 40.84 7.68 36.58
N ARG A 553 40.10 8.74 36.81
CA ARG A 553 40.45 9.78 37.82
C ARG A 553 40.48 9.16 39.19
N LYS A 554 41.68 9.21 39.84
CA LYS A 554 41.87 8.83 41.23
C LYS A 554 40.97 9.65 42.15
N THR A 555 39.95 9.06 42.70
CA THR A 555 39.11 9.66 43.75
C THR A 555 39.88 9.65 45.06
N LYS A 556 40.10 10.84 45.64
CA LYS A 556 40.65 11.03 46.99
C LYS A 556 39.70 10.44 48.02
N LYS A 557 40.23 9.56 48.88
CA LYS A 557 39.55 9.05 50.07
C LYS A 557 39.22 10.20 51.03
N SER A 558 37.99 10.32 51.47
CA SER A 558 37.59 11.06 52.67
C SER A 558 37.03 10.09 53.72
N PRO A 559 37.15 10.42 55.02
CA PRO A 559 37.27 9.43 56.07
C PRO A 559 35.95 8.91 56.63
N ALA A 560 36.02 7.75 57.23
CA ALA A 560 34.98 6.99 57.90
C ALA A 560 34.19 7.79 58.94
N LYS A 561 32.84 7.70 58.91
CA LYS A 561 31.99 8.03 60.07
C LYS A 561 31.08 6.84 60.42
N LYS A 562 31.14 6.58 61.67
CA LYS A 562 30.59 5.56 62.56
C LYS A 562 29.18 5.06 62.26
N GLN A 563 29.03 3.77 62.55
CA GLN A 563 27.80 3.00 62.72
C GLN A 563 26.79 3.65 63.65
N ALA A 564 25.52 3.62 63.32
CA ALA A 564 24.39 3.72 64.24
C ALA A 564 23.39 2.58 63.96
N LYS A 565 22.92 1.99 65.06
CA LYS A 565 22.11 0.79 65.19
C LYS A 565 20.67 0.95 64.67
N PRO A 566 19.94 -0.16 64.49
CA PRO A 566 18.64 -0.20 63.82
C PRO A 566 17.48 0.18 64.78
N ILE A 567 16.44 0.81 64.26
CA ILE A 567 15.15 1.00 64.94
C ILE A 567 14.10 0.16 64.22
N ALA A 568 13.30 -0.45 65.08
CA ALA A 568 12.35 -1.52 64.85
C ALA A 568 11.16 -1.18 63.95
N GLN A 569 10.63 -2.25 63.37
CA GLN A 569 9.35 -2.55 62.84
C GLN A 569 8.17 -1.69 63.32
N GLN A 570 7.33 -1.31 62.37
CA GLN A 570 5.88 -1.31 62.58
C GLN A 570 5.14 -1.93 61.39
N ASN A 571 4.37 -2.95 61.76
CA ASN A 571 3.51 -3.78 60.93
C ASN A 571 2.28 -3.00 60.43
N GLY A 572 1.71 -3.47 59.38
CA GLY A 572 0.31 -3.25 59.08
C GLY A 572 -0.05 -3.52 57.64
N LEU A 573 -0.51 -4.73 57.44
CA LEU A 573 -1.77 -5.18 56.84
C LEU A 573 -1.91 -4.94 55.33
N PHE A 574 -1.87 -5.94 54.56
CA PHE A 574 -2.86 -6.86 54.00
C PHE A 574 -2.16 -7.91 53.12
N ASP A 575 -1.91 -9.07 53.72
CA ASP A 575 -1.83 -10.34 53.00
C ASP A 575 -3.26 -10.86 52.85
N ASP A 576 -3.56 -11.37 51.68
CA ASP A 576 -4.42 -12.53 51.51
C ASP A 576 -4.27 -13.05 50.06
N ASP A 577 -3.43 -14.08 49.96
CA ASP A 577 -3.50 -15.11 48.97
C ASP A 577 -4.29 -16.30 49.55
N PRO A 578 -5.13 -17.02 48.84
CA PRO A 578 -4.96 -18.47 48.86
C PRO A 578 -5.02 -19.17 47.51
N SER A 579 -4.00 -19.99 47.36
CA SER A 579 -3.89 -21.14 46.48
C SER A 579 -4.90 -22.25 46.79
N GLU A 580 -5.19 -23.03 45.73
CA GLU A 580 -5.45 -24.45 45.64
C GLU A 580 -6.69 -25.08 46.34
N SER A 581 -7.50 -25.77 45.56
CA SER A 581 -7.51 -27.26 45.54
C SER A 581 -8.67 -27.83 44.70
N GLU A 582 -8.29 -28.88 44.00
CA GLU A 582 -9.12 -29.87 43.32
C GLU A 582 -10.23 -30.47 44.20
N GLN A 583 -11.34 -30.94 43.61
CA GLN A 583 -11.76 -32.33 43.50
C GLN A 583 -13.27 -32.49 43.16
N GLN A 584 -13.50 -33.23 42.10
CA GLN A 584 -14.42 -34.33 41.87
C GLN A 584 -15.74 -34.46 42.67
N GLY A 585 -16.79 -34.78 41.92
CA GLY A 585 -17.83 -35.68 42.44
C GLY A 585 -19.24 -35.40 41.94
N SER A 586 -19.63 -36.11 40.90
CA SER A 586 -20.75 -37.01 40.71
C SER A 586 -22.20 -36.59 41.00
N GLU A 587 -22.99 -36.85 39.95
CA GLU A 587 -24.36 -37.48 39.97
C GLU A 587 -25.52 -36.81 40.68
N SER A 588 -26.55 -36.49 40.02
CA SER A 588 -27.75 -37.26 39.72
C SER A 588 -28.95 -36.36 39.47
N GLU A 589 -29.65 -36.69 38.40
CA GLU A 589 -31.09 -36.88 38.23
C GLU A 589 -32.13 -35.88 38.75
N GLN A 590 -32.93 -35.47 37.85
CA GLN A 590 -34.34 -35.75 37.59
C GLN A 590 -35.24 -34.51 37.42
N GLN A 591 -35.85 -34.54 36.26
CA GLN A 591 -37.27 -34.31 35.95
C GLN A 591 -37.99 -33.00 36.25
N GLY A 592 -38.54 -32.48 35.18
CA GLY A 592 -39.96 -32.27 35.17
C GLY A 592 -40.49 -30.91 34.72
N GLY A 593 -41.14 -30.92 33.56
CA GLY A 593 -42.39 -30.20 33.37
C GLY A 593 -42.37 -28.88 32.59
N GLN A 594 -42.82 -29.01 31.40
CA GLN A 594 -43.53 -27.98 30.64
C GLN A 594 -44.87 -27.58 31.31
N PRO A 595 -45.53 -26.50 30.92
CA PRO A 595 -45.86 -26.17 29.55
C PRO A 595 -45.31 -24.80 29.06
#